data_a51247f3f1db879a29c762462f39d237
#
_entry.id   a51247f3f1db879a29c762462f39d237
#
_cell.length_a   1.000
_cell.length_b   1.000
_cell.length_c   1.000
_cell.angle_alpha   90.00
_cell.angle_beta   90.00
_cell.angle_gamma   90.00
#
_symmetry.space_group_name_H-M   'P 1'
#
loop_
_entity.id
_entity.type
_entity.pdbx_description
1 polymer ?
#
loop_
_entity_poly.entity_id
_entity_poly.type
_entity_poly.pdbx_seq_one_letter_code
_entity_poly.pdbx_strand_id
1 'polypeptide(L)'
;EASFISGIEYTDNNLEKIAETLLKAGTSNVVITLGSQGVYMKNVKETIQLSGCKVNAIDTIAAGDTFCGALAVVCAKKEIDQEALNFANTAAAIAVTRSGAQPSIPTLDEVKHFMLEKELALSFNF
;
A
#
# COMPACT_ATOMS: atom_id res chain seq x y z
N GLU A 1 -8.41 9.73 -5.33
CA GLU A 1 -7.62 10.84 -4.75
C GLU A 1 -6.50 11.27 -5.69
N ALA A 2 -5.60 10.36 -6.11
CA ALA A 2 -4.50 10.68 -7.03
C ALA A 2 -4.99 11.31 -8.34
N SER A 3 -6.10 10.82 -8.89
CA SER A 3 -6.77 11.36 -10.06
C SER A 3 -7.23 12.80 -9.84
N PHE A 4 -7.85 13.07 -8.70
CA PHE A 4 -8.33 14.40 -8.35
C PHE A 4 -7.16 15.39 -8.19
N ILE A 5 -6.11 15.00 -7.48
CA ILE A 5 -4.95 15.86 -7.22
C ILE A 5 -4.16 16.13 -8.50
N SER A 6 -3.98 15.14 -9.36
CA SER A 6 -3.27 15.28 -10.64
C SER A 6 -4.08 15.99 -11.74
N GLY A 7 -5.41 16.04 -11.60
CA GLY A 7 -6.32 16.51 -12.66
C GLY A 7 -6.43 15.54 -13.84
N ILE A 8 -5.97 14.30 -13.71
CA ILE A 8 -5.99 13.26 -14.75
C ILE A 8 -6.95 12.17 -14.33
N GLU A 9 -7.97 11.89 -15.14
CA GLU A 9 -8.88 10.78 -14.88
C GLU A 9 -8.13 9.44 -14.90
N TYR A 10 -8.38 8.60 -13.89
CA TYR A 10 -7.73 7.30 -13.79
C TYR A 10 -8.26 6.33 -14.86
N THR A 11 -7.32 5.70 -15.56
CA THR A 11 -7.51 4.51 -16.38
C THR A 11 -6.31 3.59 -16.18
N ASP A 12 -6.43 2.31 -16.50
CA ASP A 12 -5.32 1.35 -16.36
C ASP A 12 -4.06 1.75 -17.16
N ASN A 13 -4.24 2.57 -18.22
CA ASN A 13 -3.17 2.96 -19.12
C ASN A 13 -2.48 4.29 -18.76
N ASN A 14 -2.99 5.05 -17.77
CA ASN A 14 -2.43 6.38 -17.45
C ASN A 14 -1.95 6.55 -16.01
N LEU A 15 -1.86 5.44 -15.26
CA LEU A 15 -1.39 5.44 -13.88
C LEU A 15 0.02 6.04 -13.74
N GLU A 16 0.92 5.71 -14.66
CA GLU A 16 2.26 6.28 -14.70
C GLU A 16 2.24 7.81 -14.89
N LYS A 17 1.40 8.30 -15.80
CA LYS A 17 1.26 9.75 -16.04
C LYS A 17 0.71 10.49 -14.83
N ILE A 18 -0.23 9.89 -14.10
CA ILE A 18 -0.74 10.42 -12.83
C ILE A 18 0.40 10.52 -11.83
N ALA A 19 1.16 9.45 -11.64
CA ALA A 19 2.28 9.42 -10.70
C ALA A 19 3.38 10.43 -11.06
N GLU A 20 3.74 10.56 -12.33
CA GLU A 20 4.71 11.56 -12.81
C GLU A 20 4.25 13.00 -12.56
N THR A 21 2.96 13.27 -12.74
CA THR A 21 2.39 14.59 -12.47
C THR A 21 2.51 14.94 -11.00
N LEU A 22 2.26 13.98 -10.11
CA LEU A 22 2.40 14.16 -8.67
C LEU A 22 3.86 14.33 -8.25
N LEU A 23 4.79 13.57 -8.84
CA LEU A 23 6.24 13.75 -8.61
C LEU A 23 6.71 15.15 -9.01
N LYS A 24 6.26 15.66 -10.17
CA LYS A 24 6.57 17.03 -10.63
C LYS A 24 6.04 18.11 -9.71
N ALA A 25 4.99 17.82 -8.94
CA ALA A 25 4.46 18.73 -7.92
C ALA A 25 5.36 18.84 -6.67
N GLY A 26 6.45 18.04 -6.57
CA GLY A 26 7.51 18.21 -5.57
C GLY A 26 7.60 17.10 -4.53
N THR A 27 6.83 16.03 -4.63
CA THR A 27 7.00 14.87 -3.74
C THR A 27 8.13 13.96 -4.21
N SER A 28 8.82 13.31 -3.28
CA SER A 28 9.91 12.37 -3.60
C SER A 28 9.44 10.98 -3.97
N ASN A 29 8.30 10.57 -3.44
CA ASN A 29 7.68 9.28 -3.71
C ASN A 29 6.18 9.47 -3.91
N VAL A 30 5.61 8.74 -4.84
CA VAL A 30 4.16 8.61 -5.05
C VAL A 30 3.77 7.17 -4.84
N VAL A 31 2.85 6.92 -3.92
CA VAL A 31 2.27 5.60 -3.65
C VAL A 31 0.77 5.69 -3.86
N ILE A 32 0.24 4.88 -4.76
CA ILE A 32 -1.18 4.87 -5.13
C ILE A 32 -1.75 3.48 -4.80
N THR A 33 -2.68 3.43 -3.87
CA THR A 33 -3.44 2.21 -3.57
C THR A 33 -4.50 1.98 -4.64
N LEU A 34 -4.62 0.75 -5.12
CA LEU A 34 -5.52 0.34 -6.20
C LEU A 34 -6.61 -0.64 -5.72
N GLY A 35 -6.95 -0.58 -4.44
CA GLY A 35 -7.91 -1.49 -3.81
C GLY A 35 -7.46 -2.95 -3.94
N SER A 36 -8.34 -3.82 -4.42
CA SER A 36 -8.03 -5.25 -4.62
C SER A 36 -6.96 -5.51 -5.67
N GLN A 37 -6.63 -4.54 -6.52
CA GLN A 37 -5.57 -4.66 -7.52
C GLN A 37 -4.18 -4.43 -6.93
N GLY A 38 -4.08 -3.95 -5.70
CA GLY A 38 -2.82 -3.80 -4.98
C GLY A 38 -2.31 -2.36 -4.88
N VAL A 39 -1.05 -2.13 -5.19
CA VAL A 39 -0.39 -0.85 -5.02
C VAL A 39 0.60 -0.55 -6.14
N TYR A 40 0.69 0.70 -6.51
CA TYR A 40 1.66 1.25 -7.44
C TYR A 40 2.51 2.30 -6.72
N MET A 41 3.83 2.23 -6.87
CA MET A 41 4.77 3.22 -6.36
C MET A 41 5.68 3.70 -7.49
N LYS A 42 5.94 5.00 -7.51
CA LYS A 42 6.94 5.61 -8.40
C LYS A 42 7.74 6.68 -7.67
N ASN A 43 9.03 6.67 -7.90
CA ASN A 43 9.96 7.74 -7.54
C ASN A 43 10.96 7.98 -8.69
N VAL A 44 11.99 8.80 -8.47
CA VAL A 44 13.00 9.09 -9.49
C VAL A 44 13.92 7.91 -9.81
N LYS A 45 14.00 6.90 -8.93
CA LYS A 45 14.90 5.75 -9.07
C LYS A 45 14.20 4.56 -9.72
N GLU A 46 12.93 4.32 -9.35
CA GLU A 46 12.23 3.08 -9.71
C GLU A 46 10.71 3.23 -9.75
N THR A 47 10.08 2.24 -10.34
CA THR A 47 8.63 2.02 -10.32
C THR A 47 8.39 0.62 -9.81
N ILE A 48 7.51 0.47 -8.81
CA ILE A 48 7.11 -0.82 -8.25
C ILE A 48 5.59 -0.95 -8.36
N GLN A 49 5.12 -2.07 -8.88
CA GLN A 49 3.71 -2.43 -8.88
C GLN A 49 3.55 -3.81 -8.27
N LEU A 50 2.72 -3.91 -7.24
CA LEU A 50 2.42 -5.15 -6.53
C LEU A 50 0.95 -5.46 -6.63
N SER A 51 0.62 -6.71 -6.88
CA SER A 51 -0.75 -7.20 -6.85
C SER A 51 -1.32 -7.19 -5.43
N GLY A 52 -2.64 -7.04 -5.32
CA GLY A 52 -3.33 -7.18 -4.05
C GLY A 52 -3.27 -8.61 -3.50
N CYS A 53 -3.29 -8.73 -2.19
CA CYS A 53 -3.44 -10.03 -1.54
C CYS A 53 -4.87 -10.57 -1.77
N LYS A 54 -4.98 -11.83 -2.21
CA LYS A 54 -6.28 -12.49 -2.37
C LYS A 54 -6.85 -12.85 -1.01
N VAL A 55 -7.90 -12.16 -0.60
CA VAL A 55 -8.62 -12.37 0.66
C VAL A 55 -10.13 -12.21 0.44
N ASN A 56 -10.93 -12.74 1.35
CA ASN A 56 -12.37 -12.49 1.38
C ASN A 56 -12.63 -11.16 2.09
N ALA A 57 -12.88 -10.11 1.33
CA ALA A 57 -13.19 -8.80 1.87
C ALA A 57 -14.60 -8.79 2.49
N ILE A 58 -14.70 -8.30 3.73
CA ILE A 58 -15.94 -8.10 4.48
C ILE A 58 -16.26 -6.62 4.54
N ASP A 59 -15.25 -5.78 4.87
CA ASP A 59 -15.39 -4.35 5.05
C ASP A 59 -14.11 -3.65 4.61
N THR A 60 -14.24 -2.60 3.80
CA THR A 60 -13.10 -1.86 3.24
C THR A 60 -12.83 -0.52 3.92
N ILE A 61 -13.60 -0.15 4.94
CA ILE A 61 -13.57 1.19 5.56
C ILE A 61 -12.16 1.58 6.01
N ALA A 62 -11.44 0.69 6.70
CA ALA A 62 -10.12 1.01 7.26
C ALA A 62 -8.93 0.63 6.37
N ALA A 63 -9.16 0.14 5.16
CA ALA A 63 -8.09 -0.39 4.31
C ALA A 63 -7.00 0.65 3.98
N GLY A 64 -7.40 1.83 3.53
CA GLY A 64 -6.48 2.92 3.18
C GLY A 64 -5.72 3.44 4.38
N ASP A 65 -6.40 3.67 5.50
CA ASP A 65 -5.79 4.15 6.74
C ASP A 65 -4.80 3.13 7.31
N THR A 66 -5.15 1.84 7.26
CA THR A 66 -4.27 0.75 7.68
C THR A 66 -3.03 0.67 6.80
N PHE A 67 -3.20 0.80 5.47
CA PHE A 67 -2.08 0.85 4.54
C PHE A 67 -1.14 2.01 4.86
N CYS A 68 -1.68 3.22 4.98
CA CYS A 68 -0.88 4.42 5.27
C CYS A 68 -0.17 4.32 6.62
N GLY A 69 -0.86 3.86 7.66
CA GLY A 69 -0.27 3.67 8.98
C GLY A 69 0.86 2.64 8.98
N ALA A 70 0.66 1.50 8.34
CA ALA A 70 1.67 0.45 8.21
C ALA A 70 2.89 0.95 7.41
N LEU A 71 2.67 1.63 6.29
CA LEU A 71 3.75 2.20 5.49
C LEU A 71 4.55 3.25 6.27
N ALA A 72 3.87 4.14 7.01
CA ALA A 72 4.51 5.16 7.84
C ALA A 72 5.45 4.56 8.89
N VAL A 73 5.06 3.45 9.53
CA VAL A 73 5.90 2.74 10.51
C VAL A 73 7.19 2.23 9.86
N VAL A 74 7.11 1.69 8.65
CA VAL A 74 8.29 1.23 7.91
C VAL A 74 9.15 2.41 7.46
N CYS A 75 8.54 3.48 6.94
CA CYS A 75 9.25 4.69 6.50
C CYS A 75 10.03 5.40 7.61
N ALA A 76 9.63 5.20 8.87
CA ALA A 76 10.39 5.70 10.02
C ALA A 76 11.75 4.98 10.18
N LYS A 77 11.99 3.87 9.50
CA LYS A 77 13.18 3.02 9.64
C LYS A 77 13.97 2.82 8.36
N LYS A 78 13.32 2.87 7.21
CA LYS A 78 13.95 2.64 5.90
C LYS A 78 13.21 3.37 4.78
N GLU A 79 13.85 3.46 3.61
CA GLU A 79 13.20 3.94 2.39
C GLU A 79 12.08 2.99 1.94
N ILE A 80 11.15 3.51 1.15
CA ILE A 80 10.09 2.70 0.53
C ILE A 80 10.71 1.80 -0.52
N ASP A 81 10.53 0.50 -0.35
CA ASP A 81 10.89 -0.55 -1.29
C ASP A 81 9.77 -1.57 -1.43
N GLN A 82 10.00 -2.61 -2.20
CA GLN A 82 9.03 -3.68 -2.41
C GLN A 82 8.58 -4.35 -1.10
N GLU A 83 9.50 -4.52 -0.15
CA GLU A 83 9.20 -5.13 1.16
C GLU A 83 8.29 -4.23 2.00
N ALA A 84 8.56 -2.93 2.04
CA ALA A 84 7.72 -1.94 2.72
C ALA A 84 6.29 -1.92 2.15
N LEU A 85 6.17 -1.96 0.83
CA LEU A 85 4.88 -2.01 0.15
C LEU A 85 4.13 -3.33 0.40
N ASN A 86 4.83 -4.47 0.39
CA ASN A 86 4.25 -5.76 0.75
C ASN A 86 3.72 -5.78 2.18
N PHE A 87 4.47 -5.22 3.12
CA PHE A 87 4.04 -5.10 4.51
C PHE A 87 2.75 -4.29 4.65
N ALA A 88 2.71 -3.09 4.06
CA ALA A 88 1.53 -2.23 4.10
C ALA A 88 0.33 -2.84 3.38
N ASN A 89 0.55 -3.46 2.21
CA ASN A 89 -0.48 -4.14 1.43
C ASN A 89 -1.07 -5.35 2.20
N THR A 90 -0.22 -6.09 2.91
CA THR A 90 -0.64 -7.20 3.78
C THR A 90 -1.48 -6.71 4.96
N ALA A 91 -1.06 -5.65 5.63
CA ALA A 91 -1.82 -5.07 6.74
C ALA A 91 -3.22 -4.63 6.28
N ALA A 92 -3.31 -3.94 5.15
CA ALA A 92 -4.58 -3.54 4.54
C ALA A 92 -5.45 -4.75 4.15
N ALA A 93 -4.83 -5.80 3.60
CA ALA A 93 -5.54 -7.03 3.22
C ALA A 93 -6.14 -7.75 4.44
N ILE A 94 -5.44 -7.80 5.57
CA ILE A 94 -5.99 -8.35 6.82
C ILE A 94 -7.16 -7.50 7.31
N ALA A 95 -7.01 -6.16 7.29
CA ALA A 95 -8.06 -5.25 7.75
C ALA A 95 -9.37 -5.46 7.00
N VAL A 96 -9.36 -5.64 5.68
CA VAL A 96 -10.60 -5.83 4.90
C VAL A 96 -11.30 -7.17 5.17
N THR A 97 -10.66 -8.13 5.82
CA THR A 97 -11.29 -9.39 6.26
C THR A 97 -12.09 -9.26 7.55
N ARG A 98 -12.13 -8.08 8.15
CA ARG A 98 -12.73 -7.80 9.46
C ARG A 98 -13.72 -6.65 9.34
N SER A 99 -14.75 -6.66 10.17
CA SER A 99 -15.74 -5.59 10.23
C SER A 99 -15.27 -4.43 11.09
N GLY A 100 -15.62 -3.23 10.67
CA GLY A 100 -15.37 -1.98 11.41
C GLY A 100 -14.05 -1.30 11.06
N ALA A 101 -13.85 -0.11 11.62
CA ALA A 101 -12.65 0.70 11.39
C ALA A 101 -11.49 0.24 12.30
N GLN A 102 -11.33 0.85 13.46
CA GLN A 102 -10.23 0.54 14.37
C GLN A 102 -10.14 -0.95 14.79
N PRO A 103 -11.23 -1.68 15.05
CA PRO A 103 -11.16 -3.10 15.41
C PRO A 103 -10.63 -4.01 14.29
N SER A 104 -10.65 -3.56 13.04
CA SER A 104 -10.17 -4.32 11.89
C SER A 104 -8.65 -4.27 11.72
N ILE A 105 -7.99 -3.25 12.29
CA ILE A 105 -6.54 -3.01 12.13
C ILE A 105 -5.76 -4.18 12.76
N PRO A 106 -4.88 -4.85 11.99
CA PRO A 106 -4.10 -5.96 12.51
C PRO A 106 -2.97 -5.50 13.44
N THR A 107 -2.57 -6.38 14.33
CA THR A 107 -1.31 -6.24 15.08
C THR A 107 -0.12 -6.55 14.19
N LEU A 108 1.07 -6.11 14.63
CA LEU A 108 2.32 -6.42 13.94
C LEU A 108 2.55 -7.93 13.78
N ASP A 109 2.28 -8.71 14.83
CA ASP A 109 2.47 -10.16 14.80
C ASP A 109 1.53 -10.85 13.81
N GLU A 110 0.30 -10.39 13.68
CA GLU A 110 -0.64 -10.89 12.68
C GLU A 110 -0.14 -10.61 11.24
N VAL A 111 0.39 -9.41 10.99
CA VAL A 111 0.96 -9.08 9.67
C VAL A 111 2.18 -9.95 9.38
N LYS A 112 3.10 -10.11 10.33
CA LYS A 112 4.28 -10.98 10.18
C LYS A 112 3.90 -12.42 9.89
N HIS A 113 2.92 -12.96 10.62
CA HIS A 113 2.45 -14.32 10.43
C HIS A 113 1.85 -14.53 9.05
N PHE A 114 0.99 -13.61 8.61
CA PHE A 114 0.40 -13.66 7.27
C PHE A 114 1.45 -13.56 6.15
N MET A 115 2.46 -12.71 6.32
CA MET A 115 3.57 -12.60 5.35
C MET A 115 4.35 -13.91 5.25
N LEU A 116 4.65 -14.56 6.38
CA LEU A 116 5.30 -15.88 6.40
C LEU A 116 4.47 -16.95 5.68
N GLU A 117 3.17 -17.01 5.93
CA GLU A 117 2.26 -17.94 5.24
C GLU A 117 2.22 -17.73 3.72
N LYS A 118 2.42 -16.49 3.27
CA LYS A 118 2.45 -16.11 1.84
C LYS A 118 3.86 -16.11 1.24
N GLU A 119 4.86 -16.57 1.99
CA GLU A 119 6.27 -16.58 1.55
C GLU A 119 6.81 -15.20 1.14
N LEU A 120 6.26 -14.12 1.73
CA LEU A 120 6.71 -12.77 1.51
C LEU A 120 7.90 -12.45 2.43
N ALA A 121 8.96 -11.89 1.85
CA ALA A 121 10.16 -11.52 2.60
C ALA A 121 9.87 -10.42 3.62
N LEU A 122 10.42 -10.55 4.82
CA LEU A 122 10.45 -9.53 5.86
C LEU A 122 11.83 -9.54 6.52
N SER A 123 12.71 -8.65 6.09
CA SER A 123 14.12 -8.61 6.53
C SER A 123 14.40 -7.55 7.60
N PHE A 124 13.50 -6.61 7.81
CA PHE A 124 13.68 -5.57 8.81
C PHE A 124 12.98 -5.89 10.14
N ASN A 125 13.55 -5.38 11.24
CA ASN A 125 13.00 -5.52 12.58
C ASN A 125 12.30 -4.23 13.03
N PHE A 126 11.17 -4.39 13.63
CA PHE A 126 10.41 -3.30 14.26
C PHE A 126 10.93 -2.97 15.64
#